data_ddab160193d16af46d601d4c3ca8990a
#
_entry.id   ddab160193d16af46d601d4c3ca8990a
#
_cell.length_a   1.000
_cell.length_b   1.000
_cell.length_c   1.000
_cell.angle_alpha   90.00
_cell.angle_beta   90.00
_cell.angle_gamma   90.00
#
_symmetry.space_group_name_H-M   'P 1'
#
loop_
_entity.id
_entity.type
_entity.pdbx_description
1 polymer ?
#
loop_
_entity_poly.entity_id
_entity_poly.type
_entity_poly.pdbx_seq_one_letter_code
_entity_poly.pdbx_strand_id
1 'polypeptide(L)'
;MAIKHSVYKLQLIDPFGIARSTRTEIDVVHINIDGGLGESSPSKYYGETIKTVTDNLDKVSDKIKPDFEFIEDKIGEIKNLLPENSPSTLAAIDMALYDIFCKKLNIPLYKFIGVDPDKCPKSSFTIGIDTMDIMLQKVDKAAQYPVLKIKLGRDSSSDMKVMKAIREKTNKTLRVDANGGWKYDEAVKCINHLADLEVEFVEQPLNRDDIDGLKKLYKVSKLPIILDENIRVSTDIPKCAEFCHGINIKLMKCGGISEARRMIAVARAFGLKIMIGCMIESSVAITAASHLGPLVDYLDLDGHLLIANDPYQGMIFKDGKPIIPNKPGISVVPRA
;
A
#
# COMPACT_ATOMS: atom_id res chain seq x y z
N MET A 1 -27.62 10.81 -4.74
CA MET A 1 -26.43 11.70 -4.93
C MET A 1 -25.56 11.13 -6.01
N ALA A 2 -25.01 11.97 -6.87
CA ALA A 2 -24.10 11.50 -7.91
C ALA A 2 -22.67 11.44 -7.34
N ILE A 3 -21.96 10.36 -7.64
CA ILE A 3 -20.51 10.33 -7.45
C ILE A 3 -19.92 11.34 -8.43
N LYS A 4 -19.25 12.35 -7.93
CA LYS A 4 -18.40 13.22 -8.76
C LYS A 4 -17.01 12.59 -8.81
N HIS A 5 -16.47 12.40 -9.99
CA HIS A 5 -15.11 11.87 -10.14
C HIS A 5 -14.30 12.67 -11.18
N SER A 6 -13.00 12.63 -11.04
CA SER A 6 -12.05 13.24 -11.98
C SER A 6 -10.79 12.41 -12.06
N VAL A 7 -10.26 12.29 -13.27
CA VAL A 7 -8.94 11.70 -13.50
C VAL A 7 -7.88 12.75 -13.22
N TYR A 8 -6.89 12.40 -12.42
CA TYR A 8 -5.78 13.26 -12.10
C TYR A 8 -4.45 12.56 -12.39
N LYS A 9 -3.52 13.27 -13.04
CA LYS A 9 -2.20 12.76 -13.40
C LYS A 9 -1.19 13.16 -12.34
N LEU A 10 -0.73 12.18 -11.56
CA LEU A 10 0.35 12.34 -10.61
C LEU A 10 1.69 12.28 -11.36
N GLN A 11 2.52 13.30 -11.19
CA GLN A 11 3.86 13.37 -11.76
C GLN A 11 4.88 12.93 -10.70
N LEU A 12 5.74 11.98 -11.05
CA LEU A 12 6.78 11.52 -10.14
C LEU A 12 7.96 12.49 -10.10
N ILE A 13 8.53 12.68 -8.92
CA ILE A 13 9.73 13.51 -8.72
C ILE A 13 10.94 12.88 -9.43
N ASP A 14 11.10 11.58 -9.28
CA ASP A 14 12.12 10.76 -9.95
C ASP A 14 11.44 9.58 -10.66
N PRO A 15 11.97 9.03 -11.76
CA PRO A 15 11.46 7.81 -12.35
C PRO A 15 11.40 6.68 -11.33
N PHE A 16 10.28 5.96 -11.26
CA PHE A 16 10.07 4.90 -10.28
C PHE A 16 10.09 3.52 -10.94
N GLY A 17 11.16 2.77 -10.70
CA GLY A 17 11.39 1.43 -11.20
C GLY A 17 10.99 0.35 -10.21
N ILE A 18 10.26 -0.67 -10.70
CA ILE A 18 10.03 -1.95 -10.03
C ILE A 18 10.49 -3.09 -10.96
N ALA A 19 10.46 -4.34 -10.51
CA ALA A 19 10.88 -5.48 -11.32
C ALA A 19 10.23 -5.49 -12.72
N ARG A 20 8.95 -5.13 -12.83
CA ARG A 20 8.14 -5.25 -14.06
C ARG A 20 8.06 -4.00 -14.92
N SER A 21 8.37 -2.81 -14.41
CA SER A 21 8.15 -1.55 -15.14
C SER A 21 8.92 -0.38 -14.53
N THR A 22 9.04 0.71 -15.30
CA THR A 22 9.46 2.03 -14.81
C THR A 22 8.43 3.05 -15.25
N ARG A 23 8.07 4.00 -14.37
CA ARG A 23 7.06 5.02 -14.61
C ARG A 23 7.58 6.40 -14.20
N THR A 24 7.10 7.43 -14.88
CA THR A 24 7.36 8.86 -14.57
C THR A 24 6.08 9.59 -14.18
N GLU A 25 4.92 8.99 -14.46
CA GLU A 25 3.61 9.52 -14.14
C GLU A 25 2.61 8.39 -13.89
N ILE A 26 1.55 8.67 -13.15
CA ILE A 26 0.45 7.74 -12.86
C ILE A 26 -0.87 8.50 -12.89
N ASP A 27 -1.86 7.95 -13.57
CA ASP A 27 -3.22 8.44 -13.50
C ASP A 27 -3.95 7.80 -12.33
N VAL A 28 -4.65 8.62 -11.54
CA VAL A 28 -5.54 8.22 -10.44
C VAL A 28 -6.93 8.80 -10.66
N VAL A 29 -7.93 8.24 -10.01
CA VAL A 29 -9.30 8.77 -10.03
C VAL A 29 -9.65 9.27 -8.62
N HIS A 30 -9.81 10.58 -8.47
CA HIS A 30 -10.37 11.16 -7.26
C HIS A 30 -11.89 11.16 -7.34
N ILE A 31 -12.54 10.83 -6.23
CA ILE A 31 -14.01 10.88 -6.14
C ILE A 31 -14.46 11.77 -4.99
N ASN A 32 -15.66 12.29 -5.14
CA ASN A 32 -16.37 13.02 -4.10
C ASN A 32 -17.81 12.51 -4.01
N ILE A 33 -18.21 12.06 -2.84
CA ILE A 33 -19.56 11.67 -2.50
C ILE A 33 -20.05 12.58 -1.38
N ASP A 34 -20.82 13.61 -1.71
CA ASP A 34 -21.40 14.55 -0.74
C ASP A 34 -20.38 15.16 0.25
N GLY A 35 -19.20 15.50 -0.24
CA GLY A 35 -18.09 16.04 0.56
C GLY A 35 -17.14 14.99 1.13
N GLY A 36 -17.45 13.70 1.01
CA GLY A 36 -16.52 12.61 1.31
C GLY A 36 -15.55 12.38 0.16
N LEU A 37 -14.26 12.33 0.45
CA LEU A 37 -13.18 12.14 -0.51
C LEU A 37 -12.72 10.69 -0.57
N GLY A 38 -12.45 10.20 -1.77
CA GLY A 38 -11.82 8.91 -2.02
C GLY A 38 -10.92 8.95 -3.25
N GLU A 39 -10.06 7.95 -3.36
CA GLU A 39 -9.11 7.82 -4.47
C GLU A 39 -9.03 6.38 -4.93
N SER A 40 -8.95 6.19 -6.25
CA SER A 40 -8.58 4.93 -6.89
C SER A 40 -7.28 5.11 -7.64
N SER A 41 -6.28 4.28 -7.34
CA SER A 41 -5.03 4.12 -8.11
C SER A 41 -5.03 2.72 -8.75
N PRO A 42 -5.68 2.57 -9.92
CA PRO A 42 -5.88 1.27 -10.52
C PRO A 42 -4.60 0.65 -11.06
N SER A 43 -4.52 -0.67 -11.03
CA SER A 43 -3.41 -1.40 -11.61
C SER A 43 -3.90 -2.47 -12.59
N LYS A 44 -3.33 -2.45 -13.81
CA LYS A 44 -3.58 -3.50 -14.82
C LYS A 44 -3.20 -4.90 -14.31
N TYR A 45 -2.25 -4.97 -13.40
CA TYR A 45 -1.85 -6.24 -12.76
C TYR A 45 -2.99 -6.89 -11.97
N TYR A 46 -3.90 -6.08 -11.43
CA TYR A 46 -5.09 -6.53 -10.71
C TYR A 46 -6.38 -6.44 -11.54
N GLY A 47 -6.27 -6.14 -12.85
CA GLY A 47 -7.38 -6.14 -13.79
C GLY A 47 -8.14 -4.82 -13.93
N GLU A 48 -7.64 -3.72 -13.35
CA GLU A 48 -8.28 -2.42 -13.44
C GLU A 48 -7.46 -1.39 -14.25
N THR A 49 -8.18 -0.50 -14.91
CA THR A 49 -7.67 0.66 -15.64
C THR A 49 -8.48 1.90 -15.26
N ILE A 50 -8.00 3.09 -15.59
CA ILE A 50 -8.77 4.34 -15.40
C ILE A 50 -10.16 4.22 -16.02
N LYS A 51 -10.24 3.70 -17.26
CA LYS A 51 -11.53 3.54 -17.95
C LYS A 51 -12.48 2.61 -17.18
N THR A 52 -12.02 1.44 -16.73
CA THR A 52 -12.88 0.52 -15.98
C THR A 52 -13.32 1.10 -14.65
N VAL A 53 -12.48 1.89 -13.98
CA VAL A 53 -12.84 2.61 -12.74
C VAL A 53 -13.92 3.64 -13.01
N THR A 54 -13.75 4.53 -14.01
CA THR A 54 -14.74 5.58 -14.33
C THR A 54 -16.06 4.98 -14.77
N ASP A 55 -16.05 3.96 -15.65
CA ASP A 55 -17.27 3.27 -16.11
C ASP A 55 -18.02 2.62 -14.91
N ASN A 56 -17.29 2.03 -13.96
CA ASN A 56 -17.88 1.43 -12.77
C ASN A 56 -18.47 2.46 -11.81
N LEU A 57 -17.79 3.60 -11.62
CA LEU A 57 -18.29 4.71 -10.80
C LEU A 57 -19.61 5.28 -11.39
N ASP A 58 -19.65 5.50 -12.70
CA ASP A 58 -20.86 5.99 -13.40
C ASP A 58 -22.02 5.00 -13.22
N LYS A 59 -21.75 3.70 -13.37
CA LYS A 59 -22.76 2.64 -13.26
C LYS A 59 -23.40 2.55 -11.86
N VAL A 60 -22.65 2.84 -10.79
CA VAL A 60 -23.16 2.73 -9.42
C VAL A 60 -23.58 4.08 -8.83
N SER A 61 -23.31 5.20 -9.51
CA SER A 61 -23.53 6.56 -9.01
C SER A 61 -24.96 6.80 -8.53
N ASP A 62 -25.96 6.37 -9.30
CA ASP A 62 -27.38 6.58 -8.97
C ASP A 62 -27.89 5.65 -7.86
N LYS A 63 -27.11 4.64 -7.51
CA LYS A 63 -27.48 3.58 -6.55
C LYS A 63 -26.97 3.88 -5.15
N ILE A 64 -26.03 4.81 -4.99
CA ILE A 64 -25.52 5.23 -3.70
C ILE A 64 -26.47 6.25 -3.08
N LYS A 65 -27.28 5.76 -2.13
CA LYS A 65 -28.14 6.63 -1.32
C LYS A 65 -27.34 7.16 -0.11
N PRO A 66 -27.57 8.39 0.34
CA PRO A 66 -26.85 9.00 1.45
C PRO A 66 -27.35 8.53 2.82
N ASP A 67 -27.57 7.23 2.98
CA ASP A 67 -27.83 6.61 4.25
C ASP A 67 -26.50 6.14 4.83
N PHE A 68 -26.00 6.91 5.80
CA PHE A 68 -24.68 6.66 6.40
C PHE A 68 -24.76 6.04 7.79
N GLU A 69 -25.96 5.62 8.22
CA GLU A 69 -26.11 5.01 9.56
C GLU A 69 -25.50 3.62 9.61
N PHE A 70 -25.55 2.88 8.48
CA PHE A 70 -25.09 1.49 8.37
C PHE A 70 -23.99 1.36 7.30
N ILE A 71 -22.80 1.96 7.58
CA ILE A 71 -21.72 2.07 6.59
C ILE A 71 -21.23 0.73 6.04
N GLU A 72 -21.10 -0.31 6.88
CA GLU A 72 -20.62 -1.64 6.46
C GLU A 72 -21.65 -2.32 5.52
N ASP A 73 -22.94 -2.21 5.83
CA ASP A 73 -24.01 -2.76 4.99
C ASP A 73 -24.04 -2.06 3.62
N LYS A 74 -23.87 -0.72 3.64
CA LYS A 74 -23.82 0.08 2.41
C LYS A 74 -22.64 -0.31 1.52
N ILE A 75 -21.48 -0.49 2.10
CA ILE A 75 -20.28 -0.94 1.36
C ILE A 75 -20.50 -2.34 0.78
N GLY A 76 -21.14 -3.24 1.55
CA GLY A 76 -21.53 -4.57 1.09
C GLY A 76 -22.50 -4.54 -0.11
N GLU A 77 -23.53 -3.69 -0.06
CA GLU A 77 -24.46 -3.48 -1.18
C GLU A 77 -23.71 -3.00 -2.44
N ILE A 78 -22.84 -2.00 -2.31
CA ILE A 78 -22.07 -1.45 -3.43
C ILE A 78 -21.12 -2.49 -4.01
N LYS A 79 -20.45 -3.27 -3.17
CA LYS A 79 -19.58 -4.37 -3.61
C LYS A 79 -20.33 -5.35 -4.52
N ASN A 80 -21.58 -5.67 -4.20
CA ASN A 80 -22.41 -6.58 -5.01
C ASN A 80 -22.87 -5.97 -6.35
N LEU A 81 -22.81 -4.65 -6.51
CA LEU A 81 -23.14 -3.95 -7.75
C LEU A 81 -21.95 -3.80 -8.69
N LEU A 82 -20.74 -3.90 -8.15
CA LEU A 82 -19.49 -3.77 -8.92
C LEU A 82 -19.07 -5.12 -9.51
N PRO A 83 -18.38 -5.13 -10.66
CA PRO A 83 -17.71 -6.33 -11.14
C PRO A 83 -16.70 -6.87 -10.09
N GLU A 84 -16.54 -8.19 -10.05
CA GLU A 84 -15.69 -8.88 -9.07
C GLU A 84 -14.24 -8.32 -9.04
N ASN A 85 -13.70 -7.92 -10.19
CA ASN A 85 -12.36 -7.38 -10.32
C ASN A 85 -12.32 -5.84 -10.31
N SER A 86 -12.94 -5.23 -9.29
CA SER A 86 -13.01 -3.76 -9.13
C SER A 86 -12.52 -3.27 -7.75
N PRO A 87 -11.38 -3.79 -7.24
CA PRO A 87 -10.97 -3.49 -5.87
C PRO A 87 -10.61 -2.01 -5.68
N SER A 88 -9.93 -1.35 -6.61
CA SER A 88 -9.58 0.06 -6.44
C SER A 88 -10.77 1.00 -6.61
N THR A 89 -11.75 0.62 -7.45
CA THR A 89 -13.05 1.32 -7.53
C THR A 89 -13.78 1.26 -6.19
N LEU A 90 -13.88 0.06 -5.61
CA LEU A 90 -14.51 -0.14 -4.30
C LEU A 90 -13.75 0.62 -3.21
N ALA A 91 -12.41 0.62 -3.23
CA ALA A 91 -11.58 1.33 -2.27
C ALA A 91 -11.85 2.84 -2.28
N ALA A 92 -12.00 3.44 -3.46
CA ALA A 92 -12.34 4.86 -3.56
C ALA A 92 -13.71 5.16 -2.92
N ILE A 93 -14.72 4.34 -3.20
CA ILE A 93 -16.06 4.51 -2.64
C ILE A 93 -16.05 4.28 -1.11
N ASP A 94 -15.41 3.22 -0.65
CA ASP A 94 -15.25 2.88 0.77
C ASP A 94 -14.59 4.04 1.54
N MET A 95 -13.47 4.59 1.04
CA MET A 95 -12.81 5.75 1.64
C MET A 95 -13.73 6.96 1.72
N ALA A 96 -14.45 7.28 0.62
CA ALA A 96 -15.34 8.45 0.58
C ALA A 96 -16.52 8.30 1.56
N LEU A 97 -17.05 7.09 1.73
CA LEU A 97 -18.10 6.79 2.69
C LEU A 97 -17.61 6.92 4.14
N TYR A 98 -16.43 6.41 4.46
CA TYR A 98 -15.82 6.61 5.78
C TYR A 98 -15.49 8.07 6.05
N ASP A 99 -15.01 8.79 5.04
CA ASP A 99 -14.69 10.21 5.16
C ASP A 99 -15.93 11.03 5.53
N ILE A 100 -17.03 10.89 4.78
CA ILE A 100 -18.26 11.63 5.06
C ILE A 100 -18.90 11.19 6.38
N PHE A 101 -18.92 9.89 6.67
CA PHE A 101 -19.46 9.37 7.94
C PHE A 101 -18.74 9.98 9.14
N CYS A 102 -17.40 9.95 9.15
CA CYS A 102 -16.61 10.52 10.22
C CYS A 102 -16.70 12.05 10.28
N LYS A 103 -16.89 12.75 9.14
CA LYS A 103 -17.19 14.18 9.10
C LYS A 103 -18.53 14.51 9.75
N LYS A 104 -19.58 13.72 9.53
CA LYS A 104 -20.87 13.88 10.18
C LYS A 104 -20.79 13.69 11.70
N LEU A 105 -19.97 12.75 12.15
CA LEU A 105 -19.70 12.53 13.57
C LEU A 105 -18.74 13.57 14.17
N ASN A 106 -18.15 14.42 13.34
CA ASN A 106 -17.12 15.41 13.73
C ASN A 106 -15.90 14.78 14.42
N ILE A 107 -15.47 13.60 13.97
CA ILE A 107 -14.29 12.89 14.48
C ILE A 107 -13.36 12.44 13.34
N PRO A 108 -12.05 12.34 13.56
CA PRO A 108 -11.15 11.68 12.62
C PRO A 108 -11.38 10.16 12.62
N LEU A 109 -11.09 9.51 11.47
CA LEU A 109 -11.30 8.08 11.27
C LEU A 109 -10.60 7.20 12.32
N TYR A 110 -9.38 7.54 12.76
CA TYR A 110 -8.68 6.77 13.80
C TYR A 110 -9.45 6.75 15.13
N LYS A 111 -10.19 7.82 15.50
CA LYS A 111 -11.05 7.83 16.68
C LYS A 111 -12.28 6.95 16.50
N PHE A 112 -12.86 6.94 15.29
CA PHE A 112 -13.95 6.01 14.98
C PHE A 112 -13.49 4.56 15.08
N ILE A 113 -12.28 4.23 14.58
CA ILE A 113 -11.68 2.91 14.73
C ILE A 113 -11.32 2.58 16.18
N GLY A 114 -11.13 3.59 17.03
CA GLY A 114 -10.78 3.42 18.46
C GLY A 114 -9.29 3.18 18.69
N VAL A 115 -8.42 3.77 17.88
CA VAL A 115 -6.97 3.58 17.95
C VAL A 115 -6.23 4.89 18.25
N ASP A 116 -5.08 4.76 18.91
CA ASP A 116 -4.18 5.87 19.24
C ASP A 116 -3.21 6.09 18.06
N PRO A 117 -3.28 7.23 17.34
CA PRO A 117 -2.44 7.51 16.19
C PRO A 117 -0.95 7.57 16.55
N ASP A 118 -0.59 7.84 17.79
CA ASP A 118 0.79 7.87 18.25
C ASP A 118 1.44 6.48 18.31
N LYS A 119 0.66 5.40 18.16
CA LYS A 119 1.15 4.03 18.11
C LYS A 119 1.52 3.55 16.69
N CYS A 120 1.41 4.41 15.68
CA CYS A 120 1.87 4.07 14.34
C CYS A 120 3.35 3.68 14.34
N PRO A 121 3.73 2.57 13.69
CA PRO A 121 5.14 2.27 13.44
C PRO A 121 5.74 3.25 12.43
N LYS A 122 7.07 3.28 12.33
CA LYS A 122 7.77 4.05 11.30
C LYS A 122 7.50 3.46 9.92
N SER A 123 7.23 4.33 8.93
CA SER A 123 7.08 3.93 7.54
C SER A 123 8.44 3.81 6.86
N SER A 124 8.55 2.91 5.89
CA SER A 124 9.68 2.90 4.97
C SER A 124 9.56 4.03 3.94
N PHE A 125 10.70 4.44 3.41
CA PHE A 125 10.82 5.25 2.21
C PHE A 125 11.42 4.38 1.10
N THR A 126 10.79 4.37 -0.07
CA THR A 126 11.11 3.42 -1.14
C THR A 126 12.17 3.97 -2.09
N ILE A 127 13.20 3.17 -2.32
CA ILE A 127 14.21 3.36 -3.35
C ILE A 127 13.83 2.46 -4.54
N GLY A 128 13.32 3.05 -5.62
CA GLY A 128 12.97 2.33 -6.84
C GLY A 128 14.21 1.84 -7.59
N ILE A 129 14.04 0.77 -8.40
CA ILE A 129 15.13 0.20 -9.21
C ILE A 129 15.64 1.21 -10.23
N ASP A 130 16.96 1.39 -10.24
CA ASP A 130 17.69 2.25 -11.17
C ASP A 130 19.12 1.73 -11.32
N THR A 131 20.02 2.50 -11.95
CA THR A 131 21.46 2.22 -11.88
C THR A 131 21.96 2.32 -10.45
N MET A 132 23.03 1.60 -10.11
CA MET A 132 23.60 1.60 -8.76
C MET A 132 23.87 3.02 -8.26
N ASP A 133 24.50 3.85 -9.09
CA ASP A 133 24.86 5.24 -8.72
C ASP A 133 23.62 6.08 -8.39
N ILE A 134 22.54 5.95 -9.17
CA ILE A 134 21.27 6.65 -8.93
C ILE A 134 20.62 6.13 -7.65
N MET A 135 20.62 4.82 -7.42
CA MET A 135 20.07 4.25 -6.19
C MET A 135 20.83 4.73 -4.95
N LEU A 136 22.14 4.80 -5.01
CA LEU A 136 22.98 5.36 -3.92
C LEU A 136 22.72 6.85 -3.69
N GLN A 137 22.51 7.66 -4.75
CA GLN A 137 22.09 9.05 -4.60
C GLN A 137 20.70 9.18 -3.97
N LYS A 138 19.74 8.29 -4.33
CA LYS A 138 18.42 8.26 -3.70
C LYS A 138 18.51 7.90 -2.21
N VAL A 139 19.43 7.02 -1.80
CA VAL A 139 19.71 6.73 -0.38
C VAL A 139 20.19 7.98 0.36
N ASP A 140 21.07 8.81 -0.24
CA ASP A 140 21.50 10.08 0.35
C ASP A 140 20.33 11.06 0.51
N LYS A 141 19.51 11.24 -0.54
CA LYS A 141 18.30 12.08 -0.50
C LYS A 141 17.29 11.63 0.57
N ALA A 142 17.30 10.34 0.91
CA ALA A 142 16.43 9.75 1.93
C ALA A 142 17.02 9.80 3.36
N ALA A 143 17.97 10.70 3.64
CA ALA A 143 18.68 10.78 4.92
C ALA A 143 17.76 10.93 6.14
N GLN A 144 16.62 11.64 6.00
CA GLN A 144 15.65 11.88 7.07
C GLN A 144 14.77 10.66 7.40
N TYR A 145 14.73 9.63 6.53
CA TYR A 145 13.91 8.43 6.77
C TYR A 145 14.74 7.34 7.43
N PRO A 146 14.31 6.79 8.59
CA PRO A 146 15.08 5.78 9.34
C PRO A 146 14.97 4.37 8.77
N VAL A 147 13.97 4.11 7.92
CA VAL A 147 13.71 2.82 7.29
C VAL A 147 13.66 3.01 5.78
N LEU A 148 14.42 2.22 5.04
CA LEU A 148 14.43 2.23 3.58
C LEU A 148 13.90 0.91 3.04
N LYS A 149 13.02 0.97 2.04
CA LYS A 149 12.56 -0.18 1.26
C LYS A 149 13.25 -0.17 -0.11
N ILE A 150 13.98 -1.20 -0.43
CA ILE A 150 14.76 -1.31 -1.66
C ILE A 150 14.01 -2.22 -2.64
N LYS A 151 13.65 -1.67 -3.80
CA LYS A 151 13.05 -2.45 -4.88
C LYS A 151 14.14 -3.22 -5.64
N LEU A 152 13.93 -4.53 -5.81
CA LEU A 152 14.82 -5.47 -6.48
C LEU A 152 14.02 -6.35 -7.46
N GLY A 153 14.65 -7.43 -7.98
CA GLY A 153 13.96 -8.48 -8.72
C GLY A 153 14.08 -8.40 -10.25
N ARG A 154 14.98 -7.54 -10.79
CA ARG A 154 15.30 -7.54 -12.24
C ARG A 154 16.42 -8.52 -12.59
N ASP A 155 17.48 -8.50 -11.83
CA ASP A 155 18.63 -9.37 -11.99
C ASP A 155 19.28 -9.64 -10.62
N SER A 156 19.20 -10.88 -10.17
CA SER A 156 19.64 -11.28 -8.82
C SER A 156 21.13 -10.98 -8.55
N SER A 157 21.99 -11.04 -9.57
CA SER A 157 23.41 -10.72 -9.41
C SER A 157 23.67 -9.23 -9.22
N SER A 158 22.99 -8.39 -9.99
CA SER A 158 23.04 -6.92 -9.83
C SER A 158 22.38 -6.48 -8.54
N ASP A 159 21.24 -7.10 -8.16
CA ASP A 159 20.52 -6.83 -6.93
C ASP A 159 21.42 -6.96 -5.70
N MET A 160 22.23 -8.04 -5.64
CA MET A 160 23.12 -8.27 -4.49
C MET A 160 24.30 -7.29 -4.43
N LYS A 161 24.82 -6.86 -5.58
CA LYS A 161 25.88 -5.81 -5.63
C LYS A 161 25.33 -4.48 -5.13
N VAL A 162 24.13 -4.10 -5.56
CA VAL A 162 23.44 -2.88 -5.13
C VAL A 162 23.19 -2.92 -3.62
N MET A 163 22.68 -4.04 -3.09
CA MET A 163 22.39 -4.16 -1.66
C MET A 163 23.64 -4.05 -0.79
N LYS A 164 24.75 -4.65 -1.22
CA LYS A 164 26.03 -4.51 -0.54
C LYS A 164 26.47 -3.05 -0.51
N ALA A 165 26.45 -2.34 -1.65
CA ALA A 165 26.82 -0.93 -1.73
C ALA A 165 25.90 -0.03 -0.87
N ILE A 166 24.59 -0.32 -0.84
CA ILE A 166 23.65 0.41 0.04
C ILE A 166 23.97 0.16 1.51
N ARG A 167 24.26 -1.08 1.92
CA ARG A 167 24.61 -1.39 3.32
C ARG A 167 25.92 -0.73 3.74
N GLU A 168 26.93 -0.68 2.87
CA GLU A 168 28.17 0.03 3.13
C GLU A 168 27.95 1.55 3.32
N LYS A 169 26.90 2.09 2.71
CA LYS A 169 26.56 3.51 2.75
C LYS A 169 25.68 3.90 3.95
N THR A 170 24.92 2.98 4.54
CA THR A 170 23.96 3.31 5.60
C THR A 170 23.74 2.19 6.60
N ASN A 171 23.53 2.55 7.89
CA ASN A 171 23.16 1.63 8.97
C ASN A 171 21.63 1.62 9.26
N LYS A 172 20.81 2.21 8.37
CA LYS A 172 19.36 2.24 8.53
C LYS A 172 18.76 0.85 8.44
N THR A 173 17.54 0.69 8.97
CA THR A 173 16.74 -0.52 8.72
C THR A 173 16.46 -0.64 7.23
N LEU A 174 16.81 -1.79 6.65
CA LEU A 174 16.57 -2.09 5.24
C LEU A 174 15.48 -3.15 5.12
N ARG A 175 14.53 -2.92 4.23
CA ARG A 175 13.50 -3.86 3.77
C ARG A 175 13.70 -4.08 2.27
N VAL A 176 13.40 -5.26 1.79
CA VAL A 176 13.54 -5.57 0.37
C VAL A 176 12.20 -6.00 -0.19
N ASP A 177 11.88 -5.51 -1.40
CA ASP A 177 10.73 -5.96 -2.17
C ASP A 177 11.20 -6.40 -3.56
N ALA A 178 11.11 -7.71 -3.84
CA ALA A 178 11.50 -8.30 -5.10
C ALA A 178 10.35 -8.32 -6.14
N ASN A 179 9.14 -7.94 -5.76
CA ASN A 179 7.94 -7.92 -6.61
C ASN A 179 7.75 -9.21 -7.45
N GLY A 180 8.08 -10.36 -6.87
CA GLY A 180 7.97 -11.67 -7.51
C GLY A 180 9.00 -11.92 -8.60
N GLY A 181 10.10 -11.18 -8.62
CA GLY A 181 11.06 -11.20 -9.73
C GLY A 181 12.09 -12.33 -9.69
N TRP A 182 12.29 -12.99 -8.54
CA TRP A 182 13.27 -14.09 -8.44
C TRP A 182 12.66 -15.46 -8.72
N LYS A 183 13.50 -16.39 -9.18
CA LYS A 183 13.21 -17.82 -9.18
C LYS A 183 13.62 -18.41 -7.84
N TYR A 184 13.14 -19.62 -7.51
CA TYR A 184 13.39 -20.27 -6.23
C TYR A 184 14.87 -20.32 -5.83
N ASP A 185 15.76 -20.82 -6.72
CA ASP A 185 17.19 -20.97 -6.40
C ASP A 185 17.90 -19.62 -6.25
N GLU A 186 17.45 -18.59 -7.00
CA GLU A 186 17.93 -17.22 -6.87
C GLU A 186 17.46 -16.62 -5.55
N ALA A 187 16.18 -16.79 -5.19
CA ALA A 187 15.62 -16.29 -3.94
C ALA A 187 16.36 -16.87 -2.71
N VAL A 188 16.66 -18.17 -2.70
CA VAL A 188 17.44 -18.78 -1.61
C VAL A 188 18.81 -18.12 -1.45
N LYS A 189 19.55 -17.90 -2.55
CA LYS A 189 20.86 -17.25 -2.53
C LYS A 189 20.75 -15.77 -2.11
N CYS A 190 19.78 -15.04 -2.67
CA CYS A 190 19.55 -13.64 -2.35
C CYS A 190 19.20 -13.45 -0.88
N ILE A 191 18.25 -14.24 -0.34
CA ILE A 191 17.83 -14.13 1.06
C ILE A 191 18.98 -14.44 2.01
N ASN A 192 19.83 -15.43 1.71
CA ASN A 192 21.02 -15.70 2.52
C ASN A 192 21.96 -14.49 2.55
N HIS A 193 22.24 -13.90 1.40
CA HIS A 193 23.09 -12.71 1.32
C HIS A 193 22.45 -11.48 2.02
N LEU A 194 21.14 -11.29 1.85
CA LEU A 194 20.40 -10.21 2.52
C LEU A 194 20.37 -10.37 4.05
N ALA A 195 20.34 -11.61 4.55
CA ALA A 195 20.47 -11.87 5.97
C ALA A 195 21.83 -11.45 6.53
N ASP A 196 22.93 -11.70 5.78
CA ASP A 196 24.28 -11.25 6.16
C ASP A 196 24.40 -9.70 6.13
N LEU A 197 23.53 -9.01 5.37
CA LEU A 197 23.41 -7.55 5.31
C LEU A 197 22.38 -6.99 6.32
N GLU A 198 21.89 -7.79 7.26
CA GLU A 198 20.92 -7.40 8.29
C GLU A 198 19.66 -6.73 7.73
N VAL A 199 19.11 -7.27 6.64
CA VAL A 199 17.81 -6.87 6.10
C VAL A 199 16.70 -7.38 7.01
N GLU A 200 15.68 -6.55 7.29
CA GLU A 200 14.61 -6.87 8.24
C GLU A 200 13.67 -7.98 7.72
N PHE A 201 13.30 -7.91 6.45
CA PHE A 201 12.47 -8.92 5.77
C PHE A 201 12.55 -8.79 4.24
N VAL A 202 12.05 -9.81 3.54
CA VAL A 202 11.85 -9.79 2.09
C VAL A 202 10.37 -9.87 1.76
N GLU A 203 9.90 -8.90 0.96
CA GLU A 203 8.54 -8.87 0.43
C GLU A 203 8.50 -9.53 -0.95
N GLN A 204 7.51 -10.39 -1.16
CA GLN A 204 7.18 -11.10 -2.40
C GLN A 204 8.42 -11.55 -3.21
N PRO A 205 9.19 -12.53 -2.70
CA PRO A 205 10.42 -12.98 -3.37
C PRO A 205 10.15 -13.68 -4.70
N LEU A 206 9.11 -14.51 -4.79
CA LEU A 206 8.75 -15.31 -5.96
C LEU A 206 7.44 -14.83 -6.59
N ASN A 207 7.24 -15.20 -7.86
CA ASN A 207 5.97 -14.97 -8.53
C ASN A 207 4.81 -15.53 -7.69
N ARG A 208 3.69 -14.81 -7.63
CA ARG A 208 2.52 -15.20 -6.83
C ARG A 208 1.93 -16.56 -7.21
N ASP A 209 2.14 -16.99 -8.45
CA ASP A 209 1.62 -18.26 -8.96
C ASP A 209 2.55 -19.45 -8.62
N ASP A 210 3.78 -19.20 -8.14
CA ASP A 210 4.74 -20.22 -7.68
C ASP A 210 4.52 -20.58 -6.21
N ILE A 211 3.35 -21.14 -5.91
CA ILE A 211 2.97 -21.53 -4.55
C ILE A 211 3.89 -22.59 -3.96
N ASP A 212 4.30 -23.57 -4.77
CA ASP A 212 5.20 -24.64 -4.31
C ASP A 212 6.60 -24.10 -4.02
N GLY A 213 7.08 -23.17 -4.83
CA GLY A 213 8.33 -22.45 -4.57
C GLY A 213 8.26 -21.65 -3.27
N LEU A 214 7.16 -20.90 -3.03
CA LEU A 214 6.95 -20.15 -1.78
C LEU A 214 6.92 -21.06 -0.55
N LYS A 215 6.22 -22.20 -0.61
CA LYS A 215 6.20 -23.20 0.48
C LYS A 215 7.57 -23.79 0.78
N LYS A 216 8.36 -24.07 -0.25
CA LYS A 216 9.75 -24.56 -0.08
C LYS A 216 10.65 -23.45 0.48
N LEU A 217 10.53 -22.23 -0.05
CA LEU A 217 11.33 -21.09 0.36
C LEU A 217 11.08 -20.72 1.83
N TYR A 218 9.83 -20.74 2.28
CA TYR A 218 9.46 -20.49 3.67
C TYR A 218 10.22 -21.38 4.67
N LYS A 219 10.41 -22.67 4.33
CA LYS A 219 11.09 -23.64 5.20
C LYS A 219 12.60 -23.40 5.34
N VAL A 220 13.23 -22.73 4.40
CA VAL A 220 14.68 -22.52 4.35
C VAL A 220 15.10 -21.06 4.46
N SER A 221 14.13 -20.14 4.45
CA SER A 221 14.39 -18.70 4.49
C SER A 221 14.99 -18.28 5.82
N LYS A 222 16.12 -17.56 5.77
CA LYS A 222 16.74 -16.93 6.95
C LYS A 222 16.08 -15.61 7.34
N LEU A 223 15.27 -15.03 6.46
CA LEU A 223 14.57 -13.77 6.71
C LEU A 223 13.06 -14.00 6.69
N PRO A 224 12.28 -13.19 7.40
CA PRO A 224 10.83 -13.20 7.27
C PRO A 224 10.40 -12.92 5.83
N ILE A 225 9.39 -13.65 5.35
CA ILE A 225 8.75 -13.45 4.04
C ILE A 225 7.41 -12.77 4.26
N ILE A 226 7.22 -11.60 3.66
CA ILE A 226 5.96 -10.85 3.63
C ILE A 226 5.34 -11.01 2.24
N LEU A 227 4.10 -11.50 2.15
CA LEU A 227 3.40 -11.65 0.88
C LEU A 227 2.58 -10.41 0.53
N ASP A 228 2.73 -9.93 -0.70
CA ASP A 228 1.98 -8.80 -1.27
C ASP A 228 0.97 -9.27 -2.33
N GLU A 229 1.48 -9.76 -3.47
CA GLU A 229 0.65 -10.09 -4.63
C GLU A 229 -0.23 -11.33 -4.42
N ASN A 230 0.11 -12.20 -3.47
CA ASN A 230 -0.71 -13.37 -3.10
C ASN A 230 -1.91 -13.01 -2.21
N ILE A 231 -1.88 -11.86 -1.54
CA ILE A 231 -2.87 -11.46 -0.55
C ILE A 231 -3.65 -10.25 -1.06
N ARG A 232 -4.90 -10.47 -1.46
CA ARG A 232 -5.79 -9.43 -1.95
C ARG A 232 -6.91 -9.12 -0.97
N VAL A 233 -7.52 -10.16 -0.40
CA VAL A 233 -8.66 -10.05 0.51
C VAL A 233 -8.47 -10.97 1.72
N SER A 234 -9.29 -10.82 2.74
CA SER A 234 -9.22 -11.60 3.99
C SER A 234 -9.27 -13.12 3.79
N THR A 235 -10.02 -13.59 2.78
CA THR A 235 -10.14 -15.03 2.46
C THR A 235 -8.89 -15.63 1.80
N ASP A 236 -7.91 -14.83 1.39
CA ASP A 236 -6.63 -15.32 0.89
C ASP A 236 -5.66 -15.67 2.03
N ILE A 237 -5.81 -15.02 3.19
CA ILE A 237 -4.90 -15.17 4.33
C ILE A 237 -4.81 -16.62 4.81
N PRO A 238 -5.93 -17.34 5.07
CA PRO A 238 -5.86 -18.75 5.49
C PRO A 238 -5.13 -19.65 4.50
N LYS A 239 -5.21 -19.35 3.20
CA LYS A 239 -4.56 -20.14 2.14
C LYS A 239 -3.03 -19.99 2.13
N CYS A 240 -2.53 -18.86 2.66
CA CYS A 240 -1.12 -18.47 2.60
C CYS A 240 -0.42 -18.49 3.97
N ALA A 241 -1.15 -18.57 5.07
CA ALA A 241 -0.64 -18.45 6.43
C ALA A 241 0.45 -19.49 6.78
N GLU A 242 0.43 -20.66 6.15
CA GLU A 242 1.40 -21.74 6.41
C GLU A 242 2.75 -21.54 5.73
N PHE A 243 2.86 -20.55 4.82
CA PHE A 243 4.09 -20.31 4.04
C PHE A 243 4.48 -18.83 3.93
N CYS A 244 4.04 -18.00 4.88
CA CYS A 244 4.52 -16.63 5.03
C CYS A 244 4.67 -16.26 6.51
N HIS A 245 5.47 -15.24 6.79
CA HIS A 245 5.62 -14.68 8.13
C HIS A 245 4.73 -13.45 8.34
N GLY A 246 4.22 -12.89 7.24
CA GLY A 246 3.34 -11.74 7.27
C GLY A 246 2.77 -11.40 5.89
N ILE A 247 1.93 -10.37 5.90
CA ILE A 247 1.18 -9.92 4.72
C ILE A 247 1.32 -8.43 4.52
N ASN A 248 1.21 -7.97 3.27
CA ASN A 248 1.10 -6.57 2.91
C ASN A 248 -0.33 -6.25 2.44
N ILE A 249 -1.03 -5.42 3.19
CA ILE A 249 -2.38 -4.93 2.89
C ILE A 249 -2.23 -3.61 2.12
N LYS A 250 -2.93 -3.46 0.98
CA LYS A 250 -3.05 -2.20 0.26
C LYS A 250 -4.53 -1.93 0.00
N LEU A 251 -5.01 -0.73 0.32
CA LEU A 251 -6.43 -0.39 0.13
C LEU A 251 -6.88 -0.62 -1.31
N MET A 252 -6.02 -0.30 -2.28
CA MET A 252 -6.28 -0.48 -3.71
C MET A 252 -6.42 -1.94 -4.16
N LYS A 253 -5.85 -2.89 -3.40
CA LYS A 253 -5.97 -4.32 -3.69
C LYS A 253 -7.20 -4.95 -3.02
N CYS A 254 -7.50 -4.50 -1.80
CA CYS A 254 -8.51 -5.18 -0.98
C CYS A 254 -9.91 -4.56 -1.09
N GLY A 255 -10.05 -3.37 -1.64
CA GLY A 255 -11.35 -2.72 -1.75
C GLY A 255 -11.65 -1.73 -0.62
N GLY A 256 -10.63 -1.25 0.11
CA GLY A 256 -10.76 -0.15 1.05
C GLY A 256 -10.57 -0.50 2.50
N ILE A 257 -10.99 0.40 3.38
CA ILE A 257 -10.82 0.38 4.83
C ILE A 257 -11.55 -0.78 5.49
N SER A 258 -12.79 -1.06 5.05
CA SER A 258 -13.61 -2.14 5.59
C SER A 258 -12.93 -3.50 5.45
N GLU A 259 -12.47 -3.84 4.25
CA GLU A 259 -11.79 -5.10 4.01
C GLU A 259 -10.41 -5.14 4.66
N ALA A 260 -9.67 -4.02 4.65
CA ALA A 260 -8.38 -3.94 5.34
C ALA A 260 -8.51 -4.24 6.85
N ARG A 261 -9.55 -3.74 7.51
CA ARG A 261 -9.84 -4.06 8.92
C ARG A 261 -10.12 -5.54 9.13
N ARG A 262 -10.90 -6.18 8.25
CA ARG A 262 -11.13 -7.65 8.27
C ARG A 262 -9.82 -8.41 8.07
N MET A 263 -9.00 -8.01 7.10
CA MET A 263 -7.69 -8.61 6.86
C MET A 263 -6.77 -8.53 8.08
N ILE A 264 -6.73 -7.37 8.76
CA ILE A 264 -5.95 -7.18 9.99
C ILE A 264 -6.41 -8.17 11.06
N ALA A 265 -7.73 -8.29 11.29
CA ALA A 265 -8.27 -9.21 12.31
C ALA A 265 -7.94 -10.67 11.98
N VAL A 266 -8.12 -11.10 10.72
CA VAL A 266 -7.79 -12.46 10.30
C VAL A 266 -6.29 -12.73 10.42
N ALA A 267 -5.42 -11.82 9.92
CA ALA A 267 -3.98 -12.01 10.00
C ALA A 267 -3.49 -12.12 11.46
N ARG A 268 -4.03 -11.30 12.37
CA ARG A 268 -3.73 -11.41 13.82
C ARG A 268 -4.15 -12.75 14.40
N ALA A 269 -5.32 -13.29 14.00
CA ALA A 269 -5.78 -14.63 14.45
C ALA A 269 -4.84 -15.75 13.99
N PHE A 270 -4.16 -15.59 12.84
CA PHE A 270 -3.14 -16.51 12.34
C PHE A 270 -1.72 -16.21 12.86
N GLY A 271 -1.54 -15.21 13.73
CA GLY A 271 -0.23 -14.84 14.29
C GLY A 271 0.73 -14.19 13.28
N LEU A 272 0.22 -13.71 12.15
CA LEU A 272 1.03 -13.11 11.09
C LEU A 272 1.43 -11.67 11.41
N LYS A 273 2.61 -11.27 10.94
CA LYS A 273 2.99 -9.86 10.85
C LYS A 273 2.19 -9.15 9.78
N ILE A 274 1.88 -7.89 10.02
CA ILE A 274 1.02 -7.11 9.14
C ILE A 274 1.75 -5.84 8.71
N MET A 275 1.83 -5.61 7.41
CA MET A 275 2.23 -4.37 6.81
C MET A 275 1.04 -3.71 6.11
N ILE A 276 0.93 -2.39 6.19
CA ILE A 276 0.10 -1.59 5.28
C ILE A 276 1.03 -0.88 4.32
N GLY A 277 0.86 -1.18 3.04
CA GLY A 277 1.54 -0.52 1.94
C GLY A 277 0.59 0.28 1.07
N CYS A 278 1.16 0.87 0.01
CA CYS A 278 0.42 1.66 -0.97
C CYS A 278 0.83 1.32 -2.40
N MET A 279 0.11 1.89 -3.35
CA MET A 279 0.59 2.16 -4.70
C MET A 279 1.25 3.55 -4.74
N ILE A 280 1.50 4.11 -5.92
CA ILE A 280 1.73 5.55 -6.04
C ILE A 280 0.36 6.20 -5.97
N GLU A 281 0.13 6.98 -4.91
CA GLU A 281 -1.16 7.52 -4.51
C GLU A 281 -0.98 8.93 -3.99
N SER A 282 -2.04 9.75 -4.05
CA SER A 282 -2.04 11.08 -3.43
C SER A 282 -2.24 11.02 -1.92
N SER A 283 -2.18 12.17 -1.27
CA SER A 283 -2.48 12.29 0.16
C SER A 283 -3.86 11.78 0.56
N VAL A 284 -4.81 11.61 -0.37
CA VAL A 284 -6.15 11.06 -0.06
C VAL A 284 -6.04 9.62 0.41
N ALA A 285 -5.55 8.73 -0.43
CA ALA A 285 -5.46 7.30 -0.11
C ALA A 285 -4.39 7.02 0.96
N ILE A 286 -3.24 7.71 0.88
CA ILE A 286 -2.16 7.53 1.86
C ILE A 286 -2.62 7.91 3.27
N THR A 287 -3.33 9.04 3.43
CA THR A 287 -3.84 9.43 4.75
C THR A 287 -4.93 8.49 5.23
N ALA A 288 -5.85 8.06 4.36
CA ALA A 288 -6.86 7.08 4.70
C ALA A 288 -6.22 5.77 5.23
N ALA A 289 -5.19 5.25 4.56
CA ALA A 289 -4.47 4.07 5.00
C ALA A 289 -3.74 4.27 6.34
N SER A 290 -3.19 5.47 6.57
CA SER A 290 -2.44 5.78 7.80
C SER A 290 -3.28 5.67 9.08
N HIS A 291 -4.61 5.87 9.02
CA HIS A 291 -5.51 5.69 10.16
C HIS A 291 -5.55 4.25 10.68
N LEU A 292 -5.18 3.26 9.86
CA LEU A 292 -5.05 1.86 10.26
C LEU A 292 -3.65 1.54 10.82
N GLY A 293 -2.70 2.47 10.71
CA GLY A 293 -1.31 2.29 11.12
C GLY A 293 -1.10 1.76 12.53
N PRO A 294 -1.86 2.23 13.56
CA PRO A 294 -1.71 1.72 14.91
C PRO A 294 -2.04 0.23 15.10
N LEU A 295 -2.72 -0.40 14.13
CA LEU A 295 -3.15 -1.80 14.19
C LEU A 295 -2.12 -2.78 13.61
N VAL A 296 -1.02 -2.28 12.99
CA VAL A 296 -0.10 -3.10 12.20
C VAL A 296 1.35 -3.02 12.72
N ASP A 297 2.21 -3.91 12.22
CA ASP A 297 3.61 -3.99 12.63
C ASP A 297 4.52 -3.11 11.76
N TYR A 298 4.17 -2.94 10.48
CA TYR A 298 4.97 -2.23 9.49
C TYR A 298 4.13 -1.27 8.66
N LEU A 299 4.73 -0.16 8.25
CA LEU A 299 4.15 0.78 7.28
C LEU A 299 5.09 0.98 6.09
N ASP A 300 4.46 1.18 4.91
CA ASP A 300 5.10 1.49 3.63
C ASP A 300 4.17 2.46 2.87
N LEU A 301 4.01 3.68 3.43
CA LEU A 301 3.00 4.67 3.03
C LEU A 301 3.66 5.95 2.47
N ASP A 302 4.66 5.78 1.64
CA ASP A 302 5.44 6.88 1.06
C ASP A 302 4.96 7.35 -0.32
N GLY A 303 3.88 6.78 -0.87
CA GLY A 303 3.42 7.05 -2.24
C GLY A 303 3.27 8.54 -2.56
N HIS A 304 2.71 9.34 -1.63
CA HIS A 304 2.55 10.78 -1.79
C HIS A 304 3.87 11.59 -1.70
N LEU A 305 4.93 11.01 -1.17
CA LEU A 305 6.26 11.64 -1.14
C LEU A 305 7.02 11.48 -2.46
N LEU A 306 6.57 10.58 -3.32
CA LEU A 306 7.18 10.29 -4.61
C LEU A 306 6.63 11.17 -5.73
N ILE A 307 5.59 11.99 -5.45
CA ILE A 307 4.89 12.82 -6.44
C ILE A 307 5.17 14.32 -6.23
N ALA A 308 5.25 15.06 -7.33
CA ALA A 308 5.56 16.49 -7.33
C ALA A 308 4.30 17.39 -7.22
N ASN A 309 3.14 16.88 -7.59
CA ASN A 309 1.93 17.67 -7.80
C ASN A 309 0.70 17.11 -7.04
N ASP A 310 0.88 16.72 -5.79
CA ASP A 310 -0.23 16.27 -4.96
C ASP A 310 -1.27 17.40 -4.77
N PRO A 311 -2.53 17.20 -5.22
CA PRO A 311 -3.56 18.24 -5.09
C PRO A 311 -4.18 18.33 -3.70
N TYR A 312 -3.77 17.45 -2.78
CA TYR A 312 -4.30 17.39 -1.42
C TYR A 312 -3.19 17.47 -0.38
N GLN A 313 -3.59 17.72 0.85
CA GLN A 313 -2.74 17.70 2.03
C GLN A 313 -3.41 16.87 3.12
N GLY A 314 -2.68 15.92 3.67
CA GLY A 314 -3.12 15.02 4.73
C GLY A 314 -2.03 14.77 5.75
N MET A 315 -1.78 13.50 6.06
CA MET A 315 -0.73 13.07 6.96
C MET A 315 0.66 13.48 6.45
N ILE A 316 1.55 13.78 7.38
CA ILE A 316 2.97 14.06 7.12
C ILE A 316 3.85 13.09 7.91
N PHE A 317 5.13 13.00 7.55
CA PHE A 317 6.10 12.24 8.34
C PHE A 317 6.96 13.15 9.22
N LYS A 318 7.19 12.71 10.46
CA LYS A 318 8.22 13.25 11.36
C LYS A 318 9.09 12.08 11.84
N ASP A 319 10.37 12.12 11.53
CA ASP A 319 11.33 11.05 11.85
C ASP A 319 10.88 9.64 11.37
N GLY A 320 10.25 9.59 10.19
CA GLY A 320 9.66 8.40 9.58
C GLY A 320 8.33 7.95 10.19
N LYS A 321 7.81 8.64 11.22
CA LYS A 321 6.54 8.32 11.87
C LYS A 321 5.42 9.16 11.27
N PRO A 322 4.27 8.55 10.90
CA PRO A 322 3.11 9.29 10.41
C PRO A 322 2.54 10.20 11.51
N ILE A 323 2.27 11.43 11.15
CA ILE A 323 1.51 12.40 11.96
C ILE A 323 0.19 12.63 11.26
N ILE A 324 -0.87 12.02 11.77
CA ILE A 324 -2.21 12.10 11.20
C ILE A 324 -2.89 13.36 11.76
N PRO A 325 -3.41 14.27 10.90
CA PRO A 325 -4.09 15.46 11.41
C PRO A 325 -5.33 15.10 12.22
N ASN A 326 -5.55 15.82 13.33
CA ASN A 326 -6.77 15.65 14.15
C ASN A 326 -7.93 16.43 13.54
N LYS A 327 -8.35 16.06 12.31
CA LYS A 327 -9.49 16.67 11.61
C LYS A 327 -10.55 15.61 11.34
N PRO A 328 -11.85 15.96 11.27
CA PRO A 328 -12.91 15.00 10.93
C PRO A 328 -12.69 14.31 9.59
N GLY A 329 -13.21 13.08 9.46
CA GLY A 329 -13.08 12.27 8.26
C GLY A 329 -11.72 11.56 8.17
N ILE A 330 -11.24 11.37 6.97
CA ILE A 330 -9.87 10.86 6.69
C ILE A 330 -8.79 11.94 6.88
N SER A 331 -9.15 13.11 7.41
CA SER A 331 -8.23 14.19 7.76
C SER A 331 -7.48 14.82 6.58
N VAL A 332 -8.09 14.84 5.39
CA VAL A 332 -7.52 15.39 4.15
C VAL A 332 -8.25 16.67 3.75
N VAL A 333 -7.49 17.63 3.23
CA VAL A 333 -8.01 18.89 2.66
C VAL A 333 -7.34 19.16 1.31
N PRO A 334 -8.03 19.85 0.36
CA PRO A 334 -7.39 20.33 -0.85
C PRO A 334 -6.21 21.25 -0.52
N ARG A 335 -5.16 21.23 -1.34
CA ARG A 335 -4.11 22.27 -1.30
C ARG A 335 -4.67 23.57 -1.88
N ALA A 336 -4.29 24.68 -1.26
CA ALA A 336 -4.63 26.01 -1.73
C ALA A 336 -3.90 26.35 -3.03
#